data_d9984725c25f497f122041c3231370b3
#
_entry.id   d9984725c25f497f122041c3231370b3
#
_cell.length_a   1.000
_cell.length_b   1.000
_cell.length_c   1.000
_cell.angle_alpha   90.00
_cell.angle_beta   90.00
_cell.angle_gamma   90.00
#
_symmetry.space_group_name_H-M   'P 1'
#
loop_
_entity.id
_entity.type
_entity.pdbx_description
1 polymer ?
#
loop_
_entity_poly.entity_id
_entity_poly.type
_entity_poly.pdbx_seq_one_letter_code
_entity_poly.pdbx_strand_id
1 'polypeptide(L)'
;KAAPISTKERGVINSLLNIGDKCPQALIQLKALLPDMPALKIAIEKFERRLAALDKANVDLSVIDFEISYGRTSMEYYDGFVFGFYSENNINLPPIATGGRYDALTKHIGKGREIPAVGGVVRPDLILQSKGFEDND
;
A
#
# COMPACT_ATOMS: atom_id res chain seq x y z
N LYS A 1 -17.16 -26.60 9.44
CA LYS A 1 -16.23 -26.49 8.29
C LYS A 1 -16.78 -25.41 7.37
N ALA A 2 -15.96 -24.43 7.01
CA ALA A 2 -16.34 -23.46 5.99
C ALA A 2 -16.61 -24.17 4.65
N ALA A 3 -17.58 -23.67 3.88
CA ALA A 3 -17.86 -24.19 2.54
C ALA A 3 -16.62 -23.96 1.63
N PRO A 4 -16.34 -24.86 0.71
CA PRO A 4 -15.25 -24.66 -0.24
C PRO A 4 -15.55 -23.46 -1.16
N ILE A 5 -14.50 -22.69 -1.47
CA ILE A 5 -14.60 -21.55 -2.38
C ILE A 5 -15.01 -22.04 -3.78
N SER A 6 -16.05 -21.47 -4.36
CA SER A 6 -16.52 -21.80 -5.70
C SER A 6 -15.51 -21.36 -6.78
N THR A 7 -15.65 -21.92 -7.98
CA THR A 7 -14.80 -21.54 -9.12
C THR A 7 -14.96 -20.04 -9.47
N LYS A 8 -16.19 -19.50 -9.37
CA LYS A 8 -16.45 -18.07 -9.59
C LYS A 8 -15.73 -17.20 -8.55
N GLU A 9 -15.88 -17.51 -7.27
CA GLU A 9 -15.20 -16.78 -6.19
C GLU A 9 -13.69 -16.82 -6.33
N ARG A 10 -13.13 -17.98 -6.70
CA ARG A 10 -11.71 -18.12 -6.97
C ARG A 10 -11.25 -17.22 -8.13
N GLY A 11 -12.05 -17.15 -9.21
CA GLY A 11 -11.78 -16.26 -10.34
C GLY A 11 -11.72 -14.79 -9.91
N VAL A 12 -12.69 -14.33 -9.12
CA VAL A 12 -12.75 -12.94 -8.63
C VAL A 12 -11.58 -12.63 -7.68
N ILE A 13 -11.24 -13.56 -6.77
CA ILE A 13 -10.08 -13.42 -5.89
C ILE A 13 -8.78 -13.32 -6.71
N ASN A 14 -8.62 -14.16 -7.73
CA ASN A 14 -7.45 -14.10 -8.60
C ASN A 14 -7.39 -12.76 -9.37
N SER A 15 -8.52 -12.27 -9.86
CA SER A 15 -8.58 -10.95 -10.50
C SER A 15 -8.15 -9.84 -9.55
N LEU A 16 -8.59 -9.89 -8.30
CA LEU A 16 -8.17 -8.95 -7.26
C LEU A 16 -6.66 -9.02 -7.00
N LEU A 17 -6.12 -10.23 -6.83
CA LEU A 17 -4.69 -10.43 -6.51
C LEU A 17 -3.75 -10.05 -7.65
N ASN A 18 -4.25 -10.03 -8.89
CA ASN A 18 -3.49 -9.66 -10.09
C ASN A 18 -3.59 -8.16 -10.43
N ILE A 19 -4.28 -7.36 -9.63
CA ILE A 19 -4.25 -5.90 -9.82
C ILE A 19 -2.87 -5.38 -9.43
N GLY A 20 -2.09 -4.99 -10.43
CA GLY A 20 -0.80 -4.32 -10.30
C GLY A 20 -0.67 -3.34 -11.45
N ASP A 21 -0.78 -2.04 -11.17
CA ASP A 21 -0.76 -0.98 -12.17
C ASP A 21 -0.49 0.37 -11.46
N LYS A 22 -0.40 1.46 -12.22
CA LYS A 22 -0.41 2.80 -11.63
C LYS A 22 -1.71 3.05 -10.86
N CYS A 23 -1.62 3.79 -9.76
CA CYS A 23 -2.74 4.00 -8.84
C CYS A 23 -4.06 4.41 -9.50
N PRO A 24 -4.11 5.33 -10.50
CA PRO A 24 -5.36 5.67 -11.17
C PRO A 24 -6.00 4.48 -11.90
N GLN A 25 -5.20 3.67 -12.60
CA GLN A 25 -5.67 2.50 -13.33
C GLN A 25 -6.12 1.39 -12.37
N ALA A 26 -5.35 1.16 -11.31
CA ALA A 26 -5.72 0.22 -10.26
C ALA A 26 -7.07 0.58 -9.60
N LEU A 27 -7.36 1.87 -9.38
CA LEU A 27 -8.66 2.30 -8.87
C LEU A 27 -9.81 1.93 -9.80
N ILE A 28 -9.63 2.07 -11.13
CA ILE A 28 -10.63 1.68 -12.14
C ILE A 28 -10.86 0.18 -12.08
N GLN A 29 -9.80 -0.63 -12.04
CA GLN A 29 -9.86 -2.09 -11.97
C GLN A 29 -10.55 -2.56 -10.68
N LEU A 30 -10.22 -1.96 -9.54
CA LEU A 30 -10.86 -2.26 -8.25
C LEU A 30 -12.37 -1.93 -8.26
N LYS A 31 -12.77 -0.80 -8.84
CA LYS A 31 -14.19 -0.43 -8.99
C LYS A 31 -14.95 -1.42 -9.86
N ALA A 32 -14.32 -1.98 -10.88
CA ALA A 32 -14.93 -2.99 -11.74
C ALA A 32 -15.24 -4.31 -11.02
N LEU A 33 -14.55 -4.61 -9.90
CA LEU A 33 -14.82 -5.80 -9.09
C LEU A 33 -15.99 -5.62 -8.10
N LEU A 34 -16.49 -4.41 -7.87
CA LEU A 34 -17.55 -4.15 -6.87
C LEU A 34 -18.82 -4.98 -7.04
N PRO A 35 -19.32 -5.25 -8.26
CA PRO A 35 -20.51 -6.09 -8.43
C PRO A 35 -20.35 -7.51 -7.87
N ASP A 36 -19.13 -8.07 -7.99
CA ASP A 36 -18.82 -9.42 -7.51
C ASP A 36 -18.24 -9.43 -6.08
N MET A 37 -17.67 -8.31 -5.61
CA MET A 37 -17.08 -8.16 -4.27
C MET A 37 -17.53 -6.86 -3.58
N PRO A 38 -18.80 -6.73 -3.20
CA PRO A 38 -19.31 -5.49 -2.56
C PRO A 38 -18.63 -5.16 -1.23
N ALA A 39 -18.01 -6.14 -0.57
CA ALA A 39 -17.22 -5.93 0.64
C ALA A 39 -16.00 -4.99 0.45
N LEU A 40 -15.50 -4.84 -0.78
CA LEU A 40 -14.40 -3.93 -1.11
C LEU A 40 -14.80 -2.45 -1.09
N LYS A 41 -16.09 -2.11 -1.09
CA LYS A 41 -16.58 -0.74 -1.28
C LYS A 41 -15.88 0.27 -0.36
N ILE A 42 -15.85 -0.01 0.95
CA ILE A 42 -15.25 0.91 1.93
C ILE A 42 -13.74 1.09 1.68
N ALA A 43 -13.04 0.01 1.33
CA ALA A 43 -11.61 0.06 1.05
C ALA A 43 -11.32 0.89 -0.21
N ILE A 44 -12.11 0.70 -1.27
CA ILE A 44 -12.00 1.45 -2.53
C ILE A 44 -12.30 2.93 -2.32
N GLU A 45 -13.34 3.29 -1.55
CA GLU A 45 -13.65 4.68 -1.21
C GLU A 45 -12.52 5.35 -0.40
N LYS A 46 -11.89 4.61 0.51
CA LYS A 46 -10.70 5.11 1.24
C LYS A 46 -9.52 5.32 0.29
N PHE A 47 -9.31 4.43 -0.66
CA PHE A 47 -8.26 4.53 -1.65
C PHE A 47 -8.49 5.74 -2.57
N GLU A 48 -9.69 5.90 -3.11
CA GLU A 48 -10.07 7.03 -3.96
C GLU A 48 -9.85 8.38 -3.25
N ARG A 49 -10.30 8.50 -1.99
CA ARG A 49 -10.08 9.72 -1.19
C ARG A 49 -8.59 10.01 -0.97
N ARG A 50 -7.77 8.99 -0.84
CA ARG A 50 -6.31 9.15 -0.70
C ARG A 50 -5.70 9.68 -1.99
N LEU A 51 -6.08 9.11 -3.15
CA LEU A 51 -5.60 9.61 -4.43
C LEU A 51 -6.01 11.06 -4.66
N ALA A 52 -7.26 11.42 -4.35
CA ALA A 52 -7.71 12.81 -4.43
C ALA A 52 -6.93 13.76 -3.51
N ALA A 53 -6.53 13.30 -2.33
CA ALA A 53 -5.72 14.09 -1.41
C ALA A 53 -4.27 14.27 -1.91
N LEU A 54 -3.69 13.24 -2.51
CA LEU A 54 -2.36 13.30 -3.12
C LEU A 54 -2.35 14.23 -4.35
N ASP A 55 -3.34 14.11 -5.22
CA ASP A 55 -3.53 15.01 -6.38
C ASP A 55 -3.66 16.46 -5.96
N LYS A 56 -4.47 16.75 -4.95
CA LYS A 56 -4.59 18.09 -4.34
C LYS A 56 -3.26 18.61 -3.77
N ALA A 57 -2.38 17.72 -3.34
CA ALA A 57 -1.03 18.04 -2.87
C ALA A 57 0.00 18.14 -4.01
N ASN A 58 -0.45 18.12 -5.27
CA ASN A 58 0.38 18.15 -6.49
C ASN A 58 1.36 16.96 -6.58
N VAL A 59 0.98 15.80 -6.05
CA VAL A 59 1.73 14.56 -6.23
C VAL A 59 1.31 13.93 -7.55
N ASP A 60 2.28 13.61 -8.40
CA ASP A 60 2.02 12.92 -9.67
C ASP A 60 1.60 11.47 -9.42
N LEU A 61 0.31 11.19 -9.62
CA LEU A 61 -0.24 9.85 -9.43
C LEU A 61 0.18 8.87 -10.52
N SER A 62 0.67 9.37 -11.67
CA SER A 62 1.08 8.52 -12.80
C SER A 62 2.35 7.73 -12.52
N VAL A 63 3.15 8.16 -11.53
CA VAL A 63 4.39 7.47 -11.12
C VAL A 63 4.20 6.54 -9.92
N ILE A 64 3.03 6.55 -9.28
CA ILE A 64 2.77 5.73 -8.09
C ILE A 64 2.16 4.39 -8.49
N ASP A 65 2.88 3.32 -8.20
CA ASP A 65 2.41 1.96 -8.40
C ASP A 65 1.47 1.52 -7.26
N PHE A 66 0.49 0.70 -7.61
CA PHE A 66 -0.38 0.00 -6.68
C PHE A 66 -0.09 -1.50 -6.73
N GLU A 67 0.15 -2.09 -5.59
CA GLU A 67 0.31 -3.53 -5.43
C GLU A 67 -0.48 -4.01 -4.22
N ILE A 68 -1.43 -4.92 -4.45
CA ILE A 68 -2.33 -5.39 -3.39
C ILE A 68 -1.64 -6.27 -2.35
N SER A 69 -0.54 -6.92 -2.74
CA SER A 69 0.26 -7.79 -1.87
C SER A 69 1.32 -7.04 -1.07
N TYR A 70 1.57 -5.77 -1.39
CA TYR A 70 2.64 -4.99 -0.77
C TYR A 70 2.48 -4.85 0.75
N GLY A 71 3.57 -5.04 1.47
CA GLY A 71 3.64 -4.78 2.91
C GLY A 71 3.12 -5.89 3.83
N ARG A 72 2.71 -7.05 3.28
CA ARG A 72 2.20 -8.16 4.11
C ARG A 72 3.26 -8.91 4.91
N THR A 73 4.53 -8.70 4.63
CA THR A 73 5.62 -9.55 5.17
C THR A 73 6.47 -8.90 6.24
N SER A 74 6.38 -7.59 6.46
CA SER A 74 7.40 -6.91 7.26
C SER A 74 6.94 -6.21 8.53
N MET A 75 5.66 -5.87 8.68
CA MET A 75 5.20 -5.18 9.89
C MET A 75 3.72 -5.47 10.19
N GLU A 76 3.45 -6.28 11.18
CA GLU A 76 2.11 -6.72 11.58
C GLU A 76 1.24 -5.62 12.22
N TYR A 77 1.80 -4.45 12.58
CA TYR A 77 1.05 -3.40 13.24
C TYR A 77 0.33 -2.42 12.30
N TYR A 78 0.60 -2.47 10.98
CA TYR A 78 -0.14 -1.67 10.03
C TYR A 78 -1.54 -2.24 9.81
N ASP A 79 -2.56 -1.41 9.99
CA ASP A 79 -3.98 -1.73 9.81
C ASP A 79 -4.65 -0.92 8.68
N GLY A 80 -3.85 -0.13 7.98
CA GLY A 80 -4.26 0.69 6.85
C GLY A 80 -3.41 0.48 5.61
N PHE A 81 -3.17 1.55 4.87
CA PHE A 81 -2.26 1.51 3.73
C PHE A 81 -0.80 1.41 4.19
N VAL A 82 0.00 0.79 3.35
CA VAL A 82 1.45 0.76 3.46
C VAL A 82 2.06 1.30 2.18
N PHE A 83 3.29 1.82 2.25
CA PHE A 83 4.01 2.34 1.11
C PHE A 83 5.50 2.07 1.21
N GLY A 84 6.17 2.07 0.06
CA GLY A 84 7.62 2.03 -0.05
C GLY A 84 8.10 2.92 -1.18
N PHE A 85 9.27 3.51 -1.00
CA PHE A 85 9.99 4.23 -2.02
C PHE A 85 11.23 3.44 -2.39
N TYR A 86 11.43 3.23 -3.68
CA TYR A 86 12.54 2.48 -4.24
C TYR A 86 13.43 3.40 -5.08
N SER A 87 14.68 3.01 -5.23
CA SER A 87 15.59 3.70 -6.14
C SER A 87 15.33 3.27 -7.57
N GLU A 88 15.10 4.22 -8.48
CA GLU A 88 15.03 3.94 -9.93
C GLU A 88 16.43 3.63 -10.49
N ASN A 89 17.48 4.23 -9.91
CA ASN A 89 18.84 4.06 -10.38
C ASN A 89 19.47 2.73 -9.95
N ASN A 90 18.98 2.10 -8.89
CA ASN A 90 19.45 0.82 -8.39
C ASN A 90 18.30 -0.04 -7.89
N ILE A 91 17.72 -0.80 -8.79
CA ILE A 91 16.57 -1.68 -8.55
C ILE A 91 16.86 -2.81 -7.54
N ASN A 92 18.12 -3.15 -7.31
CA ASN A 92 18.51 -4.20 -6.37
C ASN A 92 18.57 -3.72 -4.92
N LEU A 93 18.51 -2.41 -4.68
CA LEU A 93 18.44 -1.89 -3.32
C LEU A 93 17.08 -2.18 -2.68
N PRO A 94 17.08 -2.47 -1.37
CA PRO A 94 15.84 -2.47 -0.60
C PRO A 94 15.16 -1.10 -0.63
N PRO A 95 13.88 -0.99 -0.21
CA PRO A 95 13.20 0.29 -0.22
C PRO A 95 13.94 1.32 0.64
N ILE A 96 14.22 2.49 0.07
CA ILE A 96 14.92 3.61 0.71
C ILE A 96 14.07 4.29 1.79
N ALA A 97 12.74 4.16 1.67
CA ALA A 97 11.81 4.55 2.72
C ALA A 97 10.59 3.64 2.71
N THR A 98 10.03 3.37 3.89
CA THR A 98 8.81 2.57 4.04
C THR A 98 7.94 3.18 5.13
N GLY A 99 6.62 2.96 5.03
CA GLY A 99 5.71 3.45 6.06
C GLY A 99 4.28 2.97 5.86
N GLY A 100 3.39 3.42 6.73
CA GLY A 100 1.98 3.06 6.66
C GLY A 100 1.15 3.69 7.77
N ARG A 101 -0.11 3.28 7.82
CA ARG A 101 -1.10 3.68 8.80
C ARG A 101 -1.27 2.60 9.89
N TYR A 102 -1.38 3.01 11.16
CA TYR A 102 -1.40 2.10 12.32
C TYR A 102 -2.30 2.61 13.46
N ASP A 103 -3.57 2.86 13.17
CA ASP A 103 -4.54 3.38 14.15
C ASP A 103 -4.81 2.39 15.29
N ALA A 104 -4.79 1.07 15.00
CA ALA A 104 -4.99 0.05 16.02
C ALA A 104 -3.90 0.05 17.09
N LEU A 105 -2.66 0.34 16.71
CA LEU A 105 -1.55 0.46 17.65
C LEU A 105 -1.78 1.61 18.63
N THR A 106 -2.20 2.78 18.14
CA THR A 106 -2.48 3.94 18.99
C THR A 106 -3.65 3.69 19.93
N LYS A 107 -4.67 2.96 19.49
CA LYS A 107 -5.78 2.53 20.33
C LYS A 107 -5.34 1.61 21.46
N HIS A 108 -4.44 0.68 21.17
CA HIS A 108 -3.91 -0.25 22.16
C HIS A 108 -3.08 0.49 23.23
N ILE A 109 -2.14 1.33 22.81
CA ILE A 109 -1.27 2.11 23.70
C ILE A 109 -2.05 3.23 24.41
N GLY A 110 -3.02 3.83 23.74
CA GLY A 110 -3.83 4.96 24.20
C GLY A 110 -4.97 4.60 25.16
N LYS A 111 -4.97 3.42 25.77
CA LYS A 111 -6.04 2.95 26.69
C LYS A 111 -7.44 3.04 26.06
N GLY A 112 -7.56 2.60 24.80
CA GLY A 112 -8.82 2.58 24.06
C GLY A 112 -9.14 3.87 23.28
N ARG A 113 -8.34 4.92 23.38
CA ARG A 113 -8.48 6.10 22.53
C ARG A 113 -7.89 5.81 21.15
N GLU A 114 -8.74 5.89 20.13
CA GLU A 114 -8.34 5.74 18.74
C GLU A 114 -7.86 7.08 18.21
N ILE A 115 -6.57 7.20 17.94
CA ILE A 115 -5.94 8.40 17.36
C ILE A 115 -5.37 8.00 16.01
N PRO A 116 -5.79 8.65 14.89
CA PRO A 116 -5.22 8.37 13.58
C PRO A 116 -3.70 8.55 13.59
N ALA A 117 -2.98 7.53 13.13
CA ALA A 117 -1.53 7.55 13.11
C ALA A 117 -0.97 7.04 11.79
N VAL A 118 -0.01 7.78 11.25
CA VAL A 118 0.79 7.41 10.09
C VAL A 118 2.24 7.71 10.39
N GLY A 119 3.14 6.91 9.85
CA GLY A 119 4.57 7.14 10.02
C GLY A 119 5.37 6.36 8.99
N GLY A 120 6.66 6.67 8.94
CA GLY A 120 7.57 5.99 8.05
C GLY A 120 9.00 6.09 8.54
N VAL A 121 9.83 5.25 7.97
CA VAL A 121 11.27 5.19 8.19
C VAL A 121 11.96 5.54 6.87
N VAL A 122 12.93 6.43 6.94
CA VAL A 122 13.84 6.74 5.83
C VAL A 122 15.20 6.15 6.17
N ARG A 123 15.87 5.57 5.18
CA ARG A 123 17.19 4.95 5.31
C ARG A 123 18.23 5.81 4.58
N PRO A 124 18.95 6.70 5.28
CA PRO A 124 19.88 7.64 4.65
C PRO A 124 21.04 6.94 3.95
N ASP A 125 21.53 5.84 4.48
CA ASP A 125 22.55 4.95 3.91
C ASP A 125 22.14 4.47 2.52
N LEU A 126 20.91 3.96 2.37
CA LEU A 126 20.40 3.51 1.07
C LEU A 126 20.17 4.66 0.09
N ILE A 127 19.84 5.87 0.59
CA ILE A 127 19.76 7.05 -0.27
C ILE A 127 21.13 7.42 -0.83
N LEU A 128 22.17 7.36 -0.02
CA LEU A 128 23.55 7.62 -0.45
C LEU A 128 23.99 6.59 -1.49
N GLN A 129 23.77 5.29 -1.22
CA GLN A 129 24.08 4.21 -2.16
C GLN A 129 23.31 4.37 -3.49
N SER A 130 22.07 4.81 -3.44
CA SER A 130 21.26 5.05 -4.65
C SER A 130 21.81 6.16 -5.53
N LYS A 131 22.60 7.07 -4.96
CA LYS A 131 23.30 8.17 -5.64
C LYS A 131 24.72 7.82 -6.06
N GLY A 132 25.17 6.58 -5.85
CA GLY A 132 26.50 6.11 -6.19
C GLY A 132 27.59 6.46 -5.17
N PHE A 133 27.19 6.86 -3.95
CA PHE A 133 28.14 6.94 -2.85
C PHE A 133 28.29 5.54 -2.26
N GLU A 134 29.44 4.92 -2.45
CA GLU A 134 29.80 3.68 -1.76
C GLU A 134 30.33 4.03 -0.36
N ASP A 135 29.99 3.21 0.64
CA ASP A 135 30.66 3.28 1.94
C ASP A 135 32.12 2.88 1.75
N ASN A 136 33.01 3.87 1.71
CA ASN A 136 34.45 3.67 1.77
C ASN A 136 34.86 3.60 3.25
N ASP A 137 34.62 2.44 3.88
CA ASP A 137 35.29 2.06 5.14
C ASP A 137 36.52 1.20 4.87
#